data_7cd2a2eb220319c3365be238ce35c8f2
#
_entry.id   7cd2a2eb220319c3365be238ce35c8f2
#
_cell.length_a   1.000
_cell.length_b   1.000
_cell.length_c   1.000
_cell.angle_alpha   90.00
_cell.angle_beta   90.00
_cell.angle_gamma   90.00
#
_symmetry.space_group_name_H-M   'P 1'
#
loop_
_entity.id
_entity.type
_entity.pdbx_description
1 polymer ?
#
loop_
_entity_poly.entity_id
_entity_poly.type
_entity_poly.pdbx_seq_one_letter_code
_entity_poly.pdbx_strand_id
1 'polypeptide(L)'
;MSILDHRQKKTPEELRSWRWFGRDELRSFGHRSRAKQAGFDREDWEGKPVIGILNTWSDLNSCHMHFKIVAEQIKRGVLQAGGLPLEVPVMSVGESYTKPTSMLYRNFLAMETEEILRANPLDAAVLMGGCDKTTPALLMGALSMDIPVIFVPAGPMLRGNWRGETLGSG
;
A
#
# COMPACT_ATOMS: atom_id res chain seq x y z
N MET A 1 16.08 -0.19 -28.89
CA MET A 1 14.87 0.54 -28.48
C MET A 1 14.39 -0.09 -27.18
N SER A 2 14.51 0.65 -26.06
CA SER A 2 14.17 0.11 -24.73
C SER A 2 12.67 -0.04 -24.58
N ILE A 3 12.22 -1.12 -23.94
CA ILE A 3 10.80 -1.36 -23.58
C ILE A 3 10.22 -0.18 -22.75
N LEU A 4 11.07 0.65 -22.17
CA LEU A 4 10.69 1.82 -21.37
C LEU A 4 10.31 3.04 -22.21
N ASP A 5 10.61 3.05 -23.49
CA ASP A 5 10.44 4.20 -24.39
C ASP A 5 9.00 4.38 -24.91
N HIS A 6 8.11 3.43 -24.65
CA HIS A 6 6.71 3.46 -25.12
C HIS A 6 5.68 3.81 -24.04
N ARG A 7 6.09 4.11 -22.82
CA ARG A 7 5.16 4.53 -21.77
C ARG A 7 4.95 6.03 -21.82
N GLN A 8 3.94 6.47 -22.57
CA GLN A 8 3.46 7.84 -22.45
C GLN A 8 3.11 8.14 -20.98
N LYS A 9 3.73 9.19 -20.42
CA LYS A 9 3.32 9.69 -19.11
C LYS A 9 1.88 10.17 -19.20
N LYS A 10 1.03 9.73 -18.27
CA LYS A 10 -0.33 10.24 -18.14
C LYS A 10 -0.29 11.73 -17.86
N THR A 11 -1.21 12.47 -18.47
CA THR A 11 -1.46 13.85 -18.07
C THR A 11 -2.14 13.88 -16.70
N PRO A 12 -2.11 14.99 -15.96
CA PRO A 12 -2.80 15.09 -14.67
C PRO A 12 -4.29 14.73 -14.75
N GLU A 13 -4.97 15.08 -15.84
CA GLU A 13 -6.40 14.82 -16.08
C GLU A 13 -6.71 13.32 -16.27
N GLU A 14 -5.73 12.54 -16.71
CA GLU A 14 -5.84 11.09 -16.88
C GLU A 14 -5.61 10.30 -15.59
N LEU A 15 -5.16 10.98 -14.51
CA LEU A 15 -4.97 10.36 -13.20
C LEU A 15 -6.32 10.11 -12.52
N ARG A 16 -6.45 8.99 -11.83
CA ARG A 16 -7.65 8.69 -11.04
C ARG A 16 -7.85 9.71 -9.91
N SER A 17 -6.76 10.21 -9.33
CA SER A 17 -6.74 11.21 -8.27
C SER A 17 -7.18 12.60 -8.73
N TRP A 18 -7.26 12.86 -10.04
CA TRP A 18 -7.77 14.11 -10.59
C TRP A 18 -9.15 14.49 -10.04
N ARG A 19 -10.01 13.51 -9.82
CA ARG A 19 -11.33 13.73 -9.22
C ARG A 19 -11.29 14.25 -7.76
N TRP A 20 -10.17 14.07 -7.04
CA TRP A 20 -9.99 14.66 -5.72
C TRP A 20 -9.48 16.09 -5.78
N PHE A 21 -8.48 16.34 -6.59
CA PHE A 21 -7.67 17.54 -6.46
C PHE A 21 -7.75 18.47 -7.66
N GLY A 22 -8.01 17.95 -8.86
CA GLY A 22 -7.87 18.69 -10.11
C GLY A 22 -9.13 19.43 -10.57
N ARG A 23 -10.33 18.98 -10.19
CA ARG A 23 -11.58 19.56 -10.68
C ARG A 23 -11.91 20.86 -9.98
N ASP A 24 -12.49 21.81 -10.76
CA ASP A 24 -13.03 23.05 -10.20
C ASP A 24 -14.51 22.86 -9.84
N GLU A 25 -14.75 22.15 -8.73
CA GLU A 25 -16.07 21.85 -8.19
C GLU A 25 -16.04 21.80 -6.65
N LEU A 26 -17.20 21.99 -6.02
CA LEU A 26 -17.35 22.01 -4.56
C LEU A 26 -16.81 20.73 -3.87
N ARG A 27 -16.99 19.58 -4.50
CA ARG A 27 -16.50 18.30 -3.95
C ARG A 27 -14.98 18.26 -3.91
N SER A 28 -14.32 18.64 -4.99
CA SER A 28 -12.86 18.70 -5.04
C SER A 28 -12.28 19.78 -4.13
N PHE A 29 -12.98 20.92 -3.97
CA PHE A 29 -12.65 21.90 -2.93
C PHE A 29 -12.66 21.25 -1.52
N GLY A 30 -13.70 20.46 -1.21
CA GLY A 30 -13.79 19.72 0.05
C GLY A 30 -12.62 18.76 0.26
N HIS A 31 -12.19 18.05 -0.78
CA HIS A 31 -11.04 17.14 -0.71
C HIS A 31 -9.74 17.91 -0.49
N ARG A 32 -9.49 18.99 -1.22
CA ARG A 32 -8.32 19.86 -1.03
C ARG A 32 -8.26 20.45 0.38
N SER A 33 -9.41 20.88 0.93
CA SER A 33 -9.52 21.40 2.29
C SER A 33 -9.13 20.33 3.33
N ARG A 34 -9.60 19.09 3.17
CA ARG A 34 -9.24 17.98 4.07
C ARG A 34 -7.77 17.57 3.95
N ALA A 35 -7.22 17.58 2.75
CA ALA A 35 -5.79 17.34 2.55
C ALA A 35 -4.95 18.38 3.31
N LYS A 36 -5.34 19.66 3.28
CA LYS A 36 -4.69 20.71 4.08
C LYS A 36 -4.79 20.47 5.58
N GLN A 37 -5.94 20.02 6.07
CA GLN A 37 -6.10 19.63 7.48
C GLN A 37 -5.19 18.46 7.88
N ALA A 38 -4.87 17.58 6.95
CA ALA A 38 -3.92 16.48 7.13
C ALA A 38 -2.45 16.89 6.98
N GLY A 39 -2.18 18.17 6.71
CA GLY A 39 -0.82 18.71 6.60
C GLY A 39 -0.23 18.72 5.20
N PHE A 40 -1.05 18.48 4.17
CA PHE A 40 -0.62 18.57 2.77
C PHE A 40 -1.00 19.91 2.16
N ASP A 41 -0.11 20.50 1.39
CA ASP A 41 -0.35 21.71 0.63
C ASP A 41 -0.57 21.44 -0.87
N ARG A 42 -0.95 22.49 -1.61
CA ARG A 42 -1.20 22.40 -3.04
C ARG A 42 -0.02 21.81 -3.81
N GLU A 43 1.19 22.16 -3.41
CA GLU A 43 2.43 21.68 -4.02
C GLU A 43 2.63 20.17 -3.87
N ASP A 44 1.97 19.54 -2.88
CA ASP A 44 2.09 18.09 -2.65
C ASP A 44 1.27 17.28 -3.63
N TRP A 45 0.12 17.78 -4.11
CA TRP A 45 -0.78 17.02 -4.97
C TRP A 45 -0.95 17.56 -6.40
N GLU A 46 -0.64 18.85 -6.67
CA GLU A 46 -0.94 19.46 -7.95
C GLU A 46 -0.16 18.78 -9.09
N GLY A 47 -0.90 18.15 -10.00
CA GLY A 47 -0.33 17.45 -11.16
C GLY A 47 0.45 16.19 -10.83
N LYS A 48 0.41 15.71 -9.57
CA LYS A 48 1.16 14.54 -9.12
C LYS A 48 0.27 13.32 -8.97
N PRO A 49 0.75 12.11 -9.30
CA PRO A 49 0.04 10.88 -9.01
C PRO A 49 -0.01 10.61 -7.50
N VAL A 50 -1.14 10.10 -7.03
CA VAL A 50 -1.34 9.70 -5.63
C VAL A 50 -1.07 8.21 -5.49
N ILE A 51 -0.09 7.86 -4.67
CA ILE A 51 0.37 6.49 -4.47
C ILE A 51 -0.08 6.00 -3.10
N GLY A 52 -0.96 5.01 -3.09
CA GLY A 52 -1.38 4.36 -1.85
C GLY A 52 -0.30 3.41 -1.34
N ILE A 53 0.07 3.50 -0.07
CA ILE A 53 0.98 2.54 0.58
C ILE A 53 0.13 1.70 1.52
N LEU A 54 -0.26 0.50 1.07
CA LEU A 54 -1.07 -0.43 1.85
C LEU A 54 -0.14 -1.19 2.80
N ASN A 55 -0.20 -0.81 4.07
CA ASN A 55 0.74 -1.29 5.08
C ASN A 55 0.06 -2.27 6.05
N THR A 56 0.53 -3.52 6.07
CA THR A 56 0.07 -4.57 6.98
C THR A 56 0.86 -4.60 8.30
N TRP A 57 1.43 -3.48 8.72
CA TRP A 57 2.14 -3.40 9.99
C TRP A 57 1.22 -3.77 11.17
N SER A 58 1.79 -4.50 12.15
CA SER A 58 1.13 -4.78 13.43
C SER A 58 2.15 -5.27 14.46
N ASP A 59 1.95 -4.92 15.72
CA ASP A 59 2.71 -5.49 16.85
C ASP A 59 2.36 -6.99 17.06
N LEU A 60 1.19 -7.44 16.58
CA LEU A 60 0.77 -8.84 16.65
C LEU A 60 1.40 -9.72 15.58
N ASN A 61 2.09 -9.15 14.61
CA ASN A 61 2.67 -9.89 13.50
C ASN A 61 4.18 -9.64 13.41
N SER A 62 4.96 -10.55 13.96
CA SER A 62 6.42 -10.42 13.99
C SER A 62 7.06 -10.30 12.60
N CYS A 63 6.43 -10.85 11.56
CA CYS A 63 6.91 -10.70 10.18
C CYS A 63 6.82 -9.25 9.68
N HIS A 64 5.95 -8.43 10.28
CA HIS A 64 5.63 -7.08 9.80
C HIS A 64 6.07 -5.95 10.75
N MET A 65 6.72 -6.27 11.86
CA MET A 65 7.09 -5.28 12.89
C MET A 65 7.90 -4.09 12.37
N HIS A 66 8.76 -4.33 11.38
CA HIS A 66 9.65 -3.32 10.80
C HIS A 66 8.98 -2.47 9.71
N PHE A 67 7.75 -2.77 9.32
CA PHE A 67 7.07 -2.06 8.23
C PHE A 67 6.82 -0.57 8.52
N LYS A 68 6.77 -0.14 9.76
CA LYS A 68 6.77 1.30 10.08
C LYS A 68 8.01 2.02 9.51
N ILE A 69 9.18 1.42 9.68
CA ILE A 69 10.43 2.00 9.20
C ILE A 69 10.51 1.91 7.67
N VAL A 70 10.10 0.78 7.12
CA VAL A 70 10.11 0.57 5.66
C VAL A 70 9.12 1.53 4.97
N ALA A 71 7.94 1.77 5.54
CA ALA A 71 6.96 2.71 5.00
C ALA A 71 7.53 4.12 4.84
N GLU A 72 8.33 4.59 5.81
CA GLU A 72 8.97 5.90 5.70
C GLU A 72 10.01 5.97 4.55
N GLN A 73 10.72 4.88 4.27
CA GLN A 73 11.61 4.83 3.11
C GLN A 73 10.82 4.81 1.78
N ILE A 74 9.71 4.08 1.75
CA ILE A 74 8.82 4.06 0.58
C ILE A 74 8.25 5.46 0.32
N LYS A 75 7.76 6.15 1.34
CA LYS A 75 7.27 7.55 1.21
C LYS A 75 8.34 8.46 0.59
N ARG A 76 9.58 8.37 1.07
CA ARG A 76 10.70 9.13 0.50
C ARG A 76 10.93 8.80 -0.98
N GLY A 77 10.91 7.51 -1.34
CA GLY A 77 11.05 7.07 -2.73
C GLY A 77 9.95 7.62 -3.63
N VAL A 78 8.69 7.59 -3.16
CA VAL A 78 7.54 8.13 -3.90
C VAL A 78 7.67 9.65 -4.09
N LEU A 79 8.06 10.38 -3.05
CA LEU A 79 8.30 11.84 -3.14
C LEU A 79 9.43 12.16 -4.12
N GLN A 80 10.54 11.44 -4.08
CA GLN A 80 11.64 11.61 -5.01
C GLN A 80 11.25 11.33 -6.47
N ALA A 81 10.30 10.41 -6.67
CA ALA A 81 9.74 10.12 -7.99
C ALA A 81 8.67 11.13 -8.45
N GLY A 82 8.32 12.12 -7.61
CA GLY A 82 7.34 13.16 -7.92
C GLY A 82 5.89 12.76 -7.68
N GLY A 83 5.62 11.75 -6.84
CA GLY A 83 4.27 11.34 -6.43
C GLY A 83 3.92 11.82 -5.03
N LEU A 84 2.63 11.76 -4.66
CA LEU A 84 2.13 11.96 -3.31
C LEU A 84 1.91 10.60 -2.63
N PRO A 85 2.70 10.23 -1.60
CA PRO A 85 2.50 8.99 -0.86
C PRO A 85 1.41 9.15 0.20
N LEU A 86 0.42 8.27 0.20
CA LEU A 86 -0.59 8.18 1.25
C LEU A 86 -0.55 6.77 1.86
N GLU A 87 -0.14 6.68 3.11
CA GLU A 87 -0.12 5.42 3.83
C GLU A 87 -1.52 5.06 4.32
N VAL A 88 -1.93 3.82 4.05
CA VAL A 88 -3.22 3.27 4.41
C VAL A 88 -2.98 1.99 5.20
N PRO A 89 -3.35 1.93 6.49
CA PRO A 89 -3.27 0.69 7.25
C PRO A 89 -4.30 -0.31 6.72
N VAL A 90 -3.88 -1.55 6.57
CA VAL A 90 -4.73 -2.67 6.19
C VAL A 90 -4.51 -3.83 7.16
N MET A 91 -5.43 -4.79 7.16
CA MET A 91 -5.40 -5.93 8.08
C MET A 91 -4.05 -6.65 8.06
N SER A 92 -3.49 -6.88 9.24
CA SER A 92 -2.30 -7.71 9.42
C SER A 92 -2.71 -9.11 9.86
N VAL A 93 -2.48 -10.10 9.02
CA VAL A 93 -2.84 -11.49 9.30
C VAL A 93 -1.59 -12.28 9.63
N GLY A 94 -1.40 -12.59 10.92
CA GLY A 94 -0.32 -13.41 11.43
C GLY A 94 -0.82 -14.78 11.87
N GLU A 95 -0.24 -15.85 11.36
CA GLU A 95 -0.71 -17.20 11.64
C GLU A 95 -0.47 -17.64 13.08
N SER A 96 0.59 -17.12 13.71
CA SER A 96 0.99 -17.52 15.06
C SER A 96 -0.10 -17.29 16.12
N TYR A 97 -0.85 -16.20 16.00
CA TYR A 97 -1.89 -15.82 16.97
C TYR A 97 -3.31 -15.99 16.45
N THR A 98 -3.49 -16.10 15.13
CA THR A 98 -4.83 -16.19 14.54
C THR A 98 -5.37 -17.61 14.62
N LYS A 99 -6.45 -17.81 15.35
CA LYS A 99 -7.12 -19.11 15.55
C LYS A 99 -8.62 -19.02 15.24
N PRO A 100 -9.26 -20.07 14.79
CA PRO A 100 -8.75 -21.44 14.52
C PRO A 100 -8.02 -21.53 13.17
N THR A 101 -8.15 -20.56 12.28
CA THR A 101 -7.51 -20.52 10.97
C THR A 101 -7.32 -19.08 10.49
N SER A 102 -6.24 -18.83 9.78
CA SER A 102 -5.95 -17.54 9.14
C SER A 102 -6.53 -17.41 7.71
N MET A 103 -7.08 -18.48 7.14
CA MET A 103 -7.53 -18.52 5.74
C MET A 103 -8.72 -17.58 5.46
N LEU A 104 -9.67 -17.48 6.39
CA LEU A 104 -10.81 -16.56 6.27
C LEU A 104 -10.33 -15.10 6.24
N TYR A 105 -9.41 -14.76 7.14
CA TYR A 105 -8.86 -13.41 7.24
C TYR A 105 -8.01 -13.03 6.02
N ARG A 106 -7.35 -14.00 5.37
CA ARG A 106 -6.72 -13.77 4.08
C ARG A 106 -7.73 -13.26 3.05
N ASN A 107 -8.93 -13.86 2.98
CA ASN A 107 -9.97 -13.40 2.07
C ASN A 107 -10.50 -12.02 2.45
N PHE A 108 -10.68 -11.73 3.73
CA PHE A 108 -11.08 -10.40 4.18
C PHE A 108 -10.07 -9.33 3.79
N LEU A 109 -8.78 -9.60 3.96
CA LEU A 109 -7.72 -8.69 3.52
C LEU A 109 -7.72 -8.50 1.99
N ALA A 110 -8.01 -9.54 1.21
CA ALA A 110 -8.11 -9.41 -0.25
C ALA A 110 -9.28 -8.47 -0.63
N MET A 111 -10.45 -8.66 -0.01
CA MET A 111 -11.62 -7.79 -0.20
C MET A 111 -11.34 -6.36 0.29
N GLU A 112 -10.74 -6.20 1.46
CA GLU A 112 -10.34 -4.90 2.01
C GLU A 112 -9.40 -4.16 1.05
N THR A 113 -8.39 -4.85 0.53
CA THR A 113 -7.43 -4.30 -0.44
C THR A 113 -8.14 -3.82 -1.69
N GLU A 114 -9.00 -4.64 -2.29
CA GLU A 114 -9.79 -4.28 -3.45
C GLU A 114 -10.67 -3.05 -3.17
N GLU A 115 -11.42 -3.05 -2.07
CA GLU A 115 -12.34 -1.98 -1.76
C GLU A 115 -11.64 -0.66 -1.40
N ILE A 116 -10.51 -0.70 -0.71
CA ILE A 116 -9.70 0.50 -0.48
C ILE A 116 -9.23 1.10 -1.80
N LEU A 117 -8.72 0.28 -2.72
CA LEU A 117 -8.26 0.73 -4.02
C LEU A 117 -9.42 1.18 -4.94
N ARG A 118 -10.61 0.59 -4.77
CA ARG A 118 -11.84 0.96 -5.49
C ARG A 118 -12.42 2.28 -5.00
N ALA A 119 -12.58 2.42 -3.69
CA ALA A 119 -13.21 3.57 -3.07
C ALA A 119 -12.36 4.84 -3.20
N ASN A 120 -11.05 4.70 -3.14
CA ASN A 120 -10.10 5.80 -3.21
C ASN A 120 -9.49 5.91 -4.62
N PRO A 121 -9.42 7.11 -5.22
CA PRO A 121 -8.86 7.29 -6.55
C PRO A 121 -7.33 7.34 -6.52
N LEU A 122 -6.72 6.31 -5.95
CA LEU A 122 -5.28 6.10 -5.98
C LEU A 122 -4.84 5.75 -7.41
N ASP A 123 -3.73 6.32 -7.85
CA ASP A 123 -3.21 6.13 -9.20
C ASP A 123 -2.36 4.88 -9.33
N ALA A 124 -1.73 4.49 -8.23
CA ALA A 124 -0.97 3.26 -8.09
C ALA A 124 -0.89 2.86 -6.61
N ALA A 125 -0.40 1.67 -6.32
CA ALA A 125 -0.23 1.22 -4.95
C ALA A 125 1.12 0.53 -4.71
N VAL A 126 1.64 0.70 -3.50
CA VAL A 126 2.70 -0.10 -2.92
C VAL A 126 2.07 -1.03 -1.89
N LEU A 127 2.26 -2.33 -2.06
CA LEU A 127 1.67 -3.36 -1.21
C LEU A 127 2.76 -3.90 -0.28
N MET A 128 2.58 -3.71 1.03
CA MET A 128 3.55 -4.16 2.04
C MET A 128 3.00 -5.39 2.75
N GLY A 129 3.56 -6.56 2.45
CA GLY A 129 3.15 -7.84 3.03
C GLY A 129 4.32 -8.79 3.13
N GLY A 130 4.28 -9.73 4.06
CA GLY A 130 5.42 -10.60 4.31
C GLY A 130 5.09 -12.01 4.79
N CYS A 131 3.83 -12.27 5.11
CA CYS A 131 3.39 -13.59 5.51
C CYS A 131 2.70 -14.33 4.36
N ASP A 132 2.55 -15.62 4.50
CA ASP A 132 1.87 -16.52 3.57
C ASP A 132 0.37 -16.21 3.38
N LYS A 133 -0.22 -15.39 4.23
CA LYS A 133 -1.60 -14.91 4.09
C LYS A 133 -1.68 -13.48 3.54
N THR A 134 -0.84 -12.57 4.03
CA THR A 134 -0.88 -11.16 3.60
C THR A 134 -0.37 -10.96 2.18
N THR A 135 0.65 -11.71 1.76
CA THR A 135 1.20 -11.63 0.41
C THR A 135 0.15 -11.95 -0.66
N PRO A 136 -0.48 -13.15 -0.67
CA PRO A 136 -1.48 -13.45 -1.68
C PRO A 136 -2.73 -12.58 -1.56
N ALA A 137 -3.14 -12.20 -0.34
CA ALA A 137 -4.32 -11.36 -0.14
C ALA A 137 -4.17 -9.98 -0.79
N LEU A 138 -3.07 -9.30 -0.54
CA LEU A 138 -2.79 -7.99 -1.14
C LEU A 138 -2.72 -8.08 -2.67
N LEU A 139 -2.05 -9.11 -3.20
CA LEU A 139 -1.95 -9.32 -4.64
C LEU A 139 -3.32 -9.62 -5.27
N MET A 140 -4.12 -10.49 -4.66
CA MET A 140 -5.47 -10.82 -5.15
C MET A 140 -6.35 -9.56 -5.23
N GLY A 141 -6.40 -8.77 -4.16
CA GLY A 141 -7.20 -7.55 -4.14
C GLY A 141 -6.71 -6.48 -5.12
N ALA A 142 -5.41 -6.32 -5.23
CA ALA A 142 -4.84 -5.32 -6.14
C ALA A 142 -5.02 -5.70 -7.63
N LEU A 143 -4.88 -6.98 -7.98
CA LEU A 143 -5.06 -7.46 -9.35
C LEU A 143 -6.51 -7.28 -9.84
N SER A 144 -7.50 -7.32 -8.93
CA SER A 144 -8.91 -7.05 -9.27
C SER A 144 -9.14 -5.61 -9.74
N MET A 145 -8.22 -4.70 -9.43
CA MET A 145 -8.39 -3.27 -9.69
C MET A 145 -7.70 -2.75 -10.95
N ASP A 146 -6.85 -3.56 -11.57
CA ASP A 146 -6.11 -3.22 -12.81
C ASP A 146 -5.39 -1.86 -12.73
N ILE A 147 -4.76 -1.56 -11.61
CA ILE A 147 -3.92 -0.37 -11.42
C ILE A 147 -2.46 -0.79 -11.27
N PRO A 148 -1.50 0.09 -11.58
CA PRO A 148 -0.09 -0.20 -11.34
C PRO A 148 0.19 -0.50 -9.87
N VAL A 149 0.85 -1.62 -9.59
CA VAL A 149 1.23 -1.99 -8.22
C VAL A 149 2.68 -2.45 -8.15
N ILE A 150 3.30 -2.23 -7.00
CA ILE A 150 4.58 -2.83 -6.63
C ILE A 150 4.43 -3.51 -5.28
N PHE A 151 4.96 -4.72 -5.17
CA PHE A 151 4.96 -5.47 -3.91
C PHE A 151 6.30 -5.31 -3.20
N VAL A 152 6.25 -4.96 -1.91
CA VAL A 152 7.41 -4.83 -1.03
C VAL A 152 7.32 -5.92 0.05
N PRO A 153 8.13 -6.99 -0.06
CA PRO A 153 8.14 -8.07 0.92
C PRO A 153 8.80 -7.66 2.23
N ALA A 154 8.38 -8.31 3.32
CA ALA A 154 9.02 -8.13 4.62
C ALA A 154 10.47 -8.68 4.68
N GLY A 155 10.81 -9.57 3.77
CA GLY A 155 12.11 -10.23 3.77
C GLY A 155 12.14 -11.47 4.68
N PRO A 156 13.32 -12.10 4.83
CA PRO A 156 13.48 -13.30 5.60
C PRO A 156 13.38 -13.02 7.11
N MET A 157 12.86 -14.00 7.86
CA MET A 157 12.86 -13.98 9.31
C MET A 157 14.26 -14.32 9.87
N LEU A 158 14.55 -13.82 11.06
CA LEU A 158 15.72 -14.23 11.80
C LEU A 158 15.61 -15.71 12.18
N ARG A 159 16.75 -16.38 12.17
CA ARG A 159 16.85 -17.78 12.54
C ARG A 159 16.42 -18.00 14.00
N GLY A 160 15.43 -18.84 14.21
CA GLY A 160 15.02 -19.28 15.54
C GLY A 160 15.99 -20.28 16.17
N ASN A 161 16.05 -20.30 17.50
CA ASN A 161 16.78 -21.29 18.26
C ASN A 161 15.98 -21.70 19.52
N TRP A 162 15.89 -22.96 19.78
CA TRP A 162 15.30 -23.49 21.01
C TRP A 162 16.16 -24.66 21.52
N ARG A 163 16.66 -24.54 22.75
CA ARG A 163 17.52 -25.55 23.41
C ARG A 163 18.73 -25.97 22.57
N GLY A 164 19.31 -25.05 21.78
CA GLY A 164 20.47 -25.35 20.94
C GLY A 164 20.12 -25.87 19.54
N GLU A 165 18.86 -26.15 19.26
CA GLU A 165 18.39 -26.58 17.94
C GLU A 165 17.89 -25.42 17.11
N THR A 166 18.19 -25.43 15.82
CA THR A 166 17.67 -24.43 14.87
C THR A 166 16.24 -24.77 14.51
N LEU A 167 15.36 -23.79 14.70
CA LEU A 167 13.96 -23.92 14.33
C LEU A 167 13.61 -22.97 13.18
N GLY A 168 12.71 -23.44 12.31
CA GLY A 168 12.03 -22.61 11.34
C GLY A 168 10.87 -21.82 11.96
N SER A 169 10.11 -21.14 11.12
CA SER A 169 8.96 -20.29 11.51
C SER A 169 7.63 -21.05 11.60
N GLY A 170 7.61 -22.35 11.42
CA GLY A 170 6.41 -23.18 11.42
C GLY A 170 6.45 -24.29 12.46
#